data_fa9945029fbb9e5bf067d6c7fbf36e92
#
_entry.id   fa9945029fbb9e5bf067d6c7fbf36e92
#
_cell.length_a   1.000
_cell.length_b   1.000
_cell.length_c   1.000
_cell.angle_alpha   90.00
_cell.angle_beta   90.00
_cell.angle_gamma   90.00
#
_symmetry.space_group_name_H-M   'P 1'
#
loop_
_entity.id
_entity.type
_entity.pdbx_description
1 polymer ?
#
loop_
_entity_poly.entity_id
_entity_poly.type
_entity_poly.pdbx_seq_one_letter_code
_entity_poly.pdbx_strand_id
1 'polypeptide(L)'
;MALNGLIQKGVPNDWAVHAMGHELTAMYGIDHARTLSIIAPSHYRYNFESKKEKLAQYAERIWGVTEGSVEEKAQAAIAKTEEFFHSLGIQTKLSEYTEDYKGTAEKIAERFTARGWMGLGERRNLKPSDVEKIVEMSY
;
A
#
# COMPACT_ATOMS: atom_id res chain seq x y z
N MET A 1 11.80 9.92 -15.36
CA MET A 1 10.53 9.93 -16.12
C MET A 1 9.31 9.75 -15.22
N ALA A 2 9.27 8.79 -14.30
CA ALA A 2 8.09 8.58 -13.45
C ALA A 2 7.69 9.84 -12.64
N LEU A 3 8.64 10.50 -11.99
CA LEU A 3 8.39 11.73 -11.22
C LEU A 3 8.07 12.97 -12.07
N ASN A 4 8.38 12.93 -13.36
CA ASN A 4 8.08 14.06 -14.27
C ASN A 4 6.64 14.04 -14.79
N GLY A 5 5.81 13.13 -14.33
CA GLY A 5 4.41 13.05 -14.70
C GLY A 5 4.12 12.49 -16.11
N LEU A 6 5.14 12.15 -16.89
CA LEU A 6 4.96 11.63 -18.25
C LEU A 6 4.25 10.27 -18.28
N ILE A 7 4.65 9.36 -17.38
CA ILE A 7 4.01 8.02 -17.25
C ILE A 7 2.58 8.13 -16.71
N GLN A 8 2.30 9.21 -15.98
CA GLN A 8 1.03 9.43 -15.31
C GLN A 8 0.04 10.23 -16.15
N LYS A 9 0.49 10.76 -17.30
CA LYS A 9 -0.33 11.65 -18.11
C LYS A 9 -1.55 10.90 -18.66
N GLY A 10 -2.74 11.38 -18.29
CA GLY A 10 -4.00 10.78 -18.69
C GLY A 10 -4.46 9.56 -17.89
N VAL A 11 -3.73 9.20 -16.82
CA VAL A 11 -4.09 8.08 -15.94
C VAL A 11 -4.22 8.57 -14.50
N PRO A 12 -5.31 8.27 -13.78
CA PRO A 12 -5.41 8.56 -12.36
C PRO A 12 -4.33 7.83 -11.56
N ASN A 13 -3.70 8.54 -10.61
CA ASN A 13 -2.64 7.99 -9.78
C ASN A 13 -3.15 7.64 -8.39
N ASP A 14 -2.57 6.59 -7.81
CA ASP A 14 -2.78 6.23 -6.42
C ASP A 14 -1.55 6.62 -5.58
N TRP A 15 -1.68 7.68 -4.80
CA TRP A 15 -0.65 8.14 -3.88
C TRP A 15 -0.91 7.73 -2.43
N ALA A 16 -1.91 6.89 -2.16
CA ALA A 16 -2.31 6.53 -0.79
C ALA A 16 -1.20 5.79 -0.04
N VAL A 17 -0.56 4.80 -0.68
CA VAL A 17 0.58 4.06 -0.09
C VAL A 17 1.71 5.03 0.26
N HIS A 18 2.03 5.95 -0.63
CA HIS A 18 3.09 6.94 -0.45
C HIS A 18 2.77 7.90 0.70
N ALA A 19 1.54 8.40 0.75
CA ALA A 19 1.09 9.30 1.81
C ALA A 19 1.16 8.65 3.21
N MET A 20 0.67 7.42 3.34
CA MET A 20 0.77 6.65 4.59
C MET A 20 2.22 6.31 4.95
N GLY A 21 3.03 5.94 3.96
CA GLY A 21 4.44 5.65 4.16
C GLY A 21 5.23 6.85 4.70
N HIS A 22 4.96 8.06 4.24
CA HIS A 22 5.58 9.28 4.78
C HIS A 22 5.28 9.50 6.27
N GLU A 23 4.08 9.15 6.72
CA GLU A 23 3.75 9.24 8.15
C GLU A 23 4.60 8.27 8.98
N LEU A 24 4.78 7.03 8.51
CA LEU A 24 5.64 6.06 9.19
C LEU A 24 7.10 6.52 9.24
N THR A 25 7.60 7.11 8.16
CA THR A 25 8.94 7.72 8.17
C THR A 25 9.03 8.86 9.19
N ALA A 26 8.02 9.73 9.24
CA ALA A 26 7.99 10.86 10.17
C ALA A 26 7.87 10.43 11.64
N MET A 27 7.17 9.34 11.91
CA MET A 27 6.94 8.85 13.28
C MET A 27 8.10 8.00 13.82
N TYR A 28 8.70 7.18 12.97
CA TYR A 28 9.62 6.13 13.40
C TYR A 28 11.01 6.20 12.75
N GLY A 29 11.24 7.11 11.81
CA GLY A 29 12.51 7.18 11.09
C GLY A 29 12.75 6.01 10.15
N ILE A 30 11.73 5.20 9.84
CA ILE A 30 11.84 4.08 8.91
C ILE A 30 12.09 4.63 7.50
N ASP A 31 13.07 4.07 6.78
CA ASP A 31 13.36 4.44 5.40
C ASP A 31 12.10 4.39 4.54
N HIS A 32 11.89 5.43 3.73
CA HIS A 32 10.68 5.55 2.94
C HIS A 32 10.42 4.35 2.02
N ALA A 33 11.45 3.76 1.43
CA ALA A 33 11.30 2.55 0.62
C ALA A 33 10.72 1.38 1.45
N ARG A 34 11.14 1.23 2.71
CA ARG A 34 10.64 0.21 3.63
C ARG A 34 9.21 0.50 4.08
N THR A 35 8.84 1.77 4.27
CA THR A 35 7.45 2.10 4.61
C THR A 35 6.48 1.76 3.48
N LEU A 36 6.93 1.81 2.23
CA LEU A 36 6.11 1.37 1.09
C LEU A 36 5.88 -0.15 1.11
N SER A 37 6.90 -0.95 1.49
CA SER A 37 6.75 -2.41 1.61
C SER A 37 5.82 -2.82 2.76
N ILE A 38 5.74 -2.02 3.82
CA ILE A 38 4.81 -2.23 4.94
C ILE A 38 3.36 -1.96 4.49
N ILE A 39 3.11 -0.84 3.82
CA ILE A 39 1.75 -0.37 3.53
C ILE A 39 1.15 -1.00 2.25
N ALA A 40 1.95 -1.23 1.21
CA ALA A 40 1.42 -1.64 -0.08
C ALA A 40 0.61 -2.95 -0.04
N PRO A 41 1.06 -4.04 0.61
CA PRO A 41 0.28 -5.28 0.66
C PRO A 41 -1.09 -5.10 1.34
N SER A 42 -1.13 -4.36 2.46
CA SER A 42 -2.36 -4.07 3.19
C SER A 42 -3.30 -3.18 2.37
N HIS A 43 -2.76 -2.18 1.69
CA HIS A 43 -3.53 -1.33 0.79
C HIS A 43 -4.13 -2.13 -0.38
N TYR A 44 -3.41 -3.07 -0.97
CA TYR A 44 -3.91 -3.93 -2.03
C TYR A 44 -5.01 -4.86 -1.53
N ARG A 45 -4.86 -5.44 -0.35
CA ARG A 45 -5.89 -6.29 0.29
C ARG A 45 -7.16 -5.50 0.61
N TYR A 46 -7.02 -4.31 1.20
CA TYR A 46 -8.15 -3.45 1.54
C TYR A 46 -8.96 -3.06 0.30
N ASN A 47 -8.29 -2.73 -0.80
CA ASN A 47 -8.90 -2.31 -2.06
C ASN A 47 -9.04 -3.47 -3.05
N PHE A 48 -9.04 -4.73 -2.60
CA PHE A 48 -8.95 -5.91 -3.44
C PHE A 48 -9.99 -5.91 -4.56
N GLU A 49 -11.26 -5.74 -4.24
CA GLU A 49 -12.37 -5.77 -5.23
C GLU A 49 -12.18 -4.73 -6.35
N SER A 50 -11.67 -3.56 -6.03
CA SER A 50 -11.46 -2.50 -7.01
C SER A 50 -10.16 -2.64 -7.81
N LYS A 51 -9.21 -3.42 -7.31
CA LYS A 51 -7.86 -3.58 -7.87
C LYS A 51 -7.59 -4.97 -8.46
N LYS A 52 -8.45 -5.96 -8.23
CA LYS A 52 -8.18 -7.37 -8.57
C LYS A 52 -7.83 -7.59 -10.04
N GLU A 53 -8.50 -6.92 -10.97
CA GLU A 53 -8.18 -7.00 -12.40
C GLU A 53 -6.76 -6.53 -12.71
N LYS A 54 -6.35 -5.41 -12.10
CA LYS A 54 -5.01 -4.87 -12.28
C LYS A 54 -3.95 -5.72 -11.55
N LEU A 55 -4.28 -6.26 -10.40
CA LEU A 55 -3.41 -7.19 -9.66
C LEU A 55 -3.23 -8.51 -10.41
N ALA A 56 -4.29 -9.04 -11.03
CA ALA A 56 -4.20 -10.21 -11.89
C ALA A 56 -3.28 -9.96 -13.09
N GLN A 57 -3.41 -8.81 -13.76
CA GLN A 57 -2.52 -8.42 -14.83
C GLN A 57 -1.06 -8.28 -14.36
N TYR A 58 -0.85 -7.78 -13.15
CA TYR A 58 0.47 -7.70 -12.51
C TYR A 58 1.05 -9.09 -12.22
N ALA A 59 0.21 -10.03 -11.73
CA ALA A 59 0.59 -11.42 -11.53
C ALA A 59 1.10 -12.07 -12.83
N GLU A 60 0.36 -11.89 -13.91
CA GLU A 60 0.71 -12.45 -15.23
C GLU A 60 2.01 -11.86 -15.78
N ARG A 61 2.10 -10.53 -15.79
CA ARG A 61 3.19 -9.83 -16.48
C ARG A 61 4.51 -9.81 -15.74
N ILE A 62 4.48 -9.78 -14.42
CA ILE A 62 5.67 -9.63 -13.58
C ILE A 62 6.05 -10.94 -12.93
N TRP A 63 5.06 -11.72 -12.45
CA TRP A 63 5.29 -12.94 -11.71
C TRP A 63 5.13 -14.22 -12.54
N GLY A 64 4.65 -14.11 -13.78
CA GLY A 64 4.41 -15.26 -14.65
C GLY A 64 3.28 -16.19 -14.20
N VAL A 65 2.38 -15.71 -13.36
CA VAL A 65 1.21 -16.47 -12.89
C VAL A 65 0.11 -16.34 -13.92
N THR A 66 0.02 -17.32 -14.83
CA THR A 66 -0.91 -17.29 -15.97
C THR A 66 -2.19 -18.09 -15.73
N GLU A 67 -2.15 -19.07 -14.82
CA GLU A 67 -3.26 -19.98 -14.52
C GLU A 67 -4.09 -19.46 -13.33
N GLY A 68 -5.35 -19.85 -13.28
CA GLY A 68 -6.29 -19.51 -12.21
C GLY A 68 -7.26 -18.37 -12.55
N SER A 69 -8.21 -18.15 -11.68
CA SER A 69 -9.18 -17.05 -11.76
C SER A 69 -8.51 -15.68 -11.56
N VAL A 70 -9.23 -14.61 -11.86
CA VAL A 70 -8.78 -13.25 -11.61
C VAL A 70 -8.43 -13.06 -10.11
N GLU A 71 -9.27 -13.57 -9.23
CA GLU A 71 -9.09 -13.49 -7.78
C GLU A 71 -7.83 -14.23 -7.32
N GLU A 72 -7.63 -15.46 -7.80
CA GLU A 72 -6.44 -16.26 -7.45
C GLU A 72 -5.16 -15.60 -7.94
N LYS A 73 -5.14 -15.10 -9.17
CA LYS A 73 -3.99 -14.36 -9.71
C LYS A 73 -3.74 -13.07 -8.92
N ALA A 74 -4.78 -12.33 -8.57
CA ALA A 74 -4.65 -11.11 -7.80
C ALA A 74 -4.10 -11.37 -6.39
N GLN A 75 -4.56 -12.42 -5.71
CA GLN A 75 -4.02 -12.84 -4.43
C GLN A 75 -2.56 -13.28 -4.55
N ALA A 76 -2.24 -14.06 -5.58
CA ALA A 76 -0.87 -14.48 -5.86
C ALA A 76 0.07 -13.28 -6.11
N ALA A 77 -0.40 -12.23 -6.78
CA ALA A 77 0.38 -11.01 -6.98
C ALA A 77 0.78 -10.35 -5.67
N ILE A 78 -0.16 -10.25 -4.71
CA ILE A 78 0.12 -9.67 -3.39
C ILE A 78 1.13 -10.53 -2.63
N ALA A 79 0.91 -11.85 -2.57
CA ALA A 79 1.79 -12.79 -1.89
C ALA A 79 3.20 -12.78 -2.46
N LYS A 80 3.34 -12.84 -3.79
CA LYS A 80 4.65 -12.79 -4.46
C LYS A 80 5.38 -11.45 -4.27
N THR A 81 4.64 -10.37 -4.12
CA THR A 81 5.25 -9.07 -3.80
C THR A 81 5.83 -9.07 -2.39
N GLU A 82 5.14 -9.64 -1.40
CA GLU A 82 5.66 -9.82 -0.04
C GLU A 82 6.87 -10.78 -0.03
N GLU A 83 6.78 -11.92 -0.71
CA GLU A 83 7.89 -12.88 -0.85
C GLU A 83 9.14 -12.21 -1.45
N PHE A 84 8.95 -11.36 -2.46
CA PHE A 84 10.04 -10.62 -3.08
C PHE A 84 10.70 -9.66 -2.08
N PHE A 85 9.94 -8.89 -1.31
CA PHE A 85 10.49 -8.02 -0.28
C PHE A 85 11.24 -8.83 0.78
N HIS A 86 10.68 -9.93 1.26
CA HIS A 86 11.35 -10.82 2.22
C HIS A 86 12.65 -11.41 1.66
N SER A 87 12.69 -11.76 0.37
CA SER A 87 13.92 -12.26 -0.29
C SER A 87 15.06 -11.23 -0.30
N LEU A 88 14.72 -9.94 -0.21
CA LEU A 88 15.67 -8.83 -0.08
C LEU A 88 16.00 -8.46 1.37
N GLY A 89 15.47 -9.21 2.35
CA GLY A 89 15.61 -8.89 3.78
C GLY A 89 14.78 -7.68 4.23
N ILE A 90 13.74 -7.33 3.48
CA ILE A 90 12.82 -6.22 3.80
C ILE A 90 11.54 -6.81 4.39
N GLN A 91 11.23 -6.42 5.62
CA GLN A 91 10.01 -6.83 6.31
C GLN A 91 8.80 -6.06 5.80
N THR A 92 7.60 -6.64 5.97
CA THR A 92 6.35 -6.09 5.46
C THR A 92 5.31 -5.79 6.55
N LYS A 93 5.71 -5.92 7.82
CA LYS A 93 4.88 -5.60 8.97
C LYS A 93 5.48 -4.48 9.80
N LEU A 94 4.65 -3.54 10.27
CA LEU A 94 5.12 -2.43 11.10
C LEU A 94 5.70 -2.90 12.43
N SER A 95 5.10 -3.96 13.03
CA SER A 95 5.58 -4.57 14.28
C SER A 95 7.01 -5.13 14.20
N GLU A 96 7.53 -5.34 13.00
CA GLU A 96 8.92 -5.81 12.78
C GLU A 96 9.94 -4.65 12.77
N TYR A 97 9.46 -3.40 12.78
CA TYR A 97 10.31 -2.20 12.79
C TYR A 97 10.23 -1.42 14.10
N THR A 98 9.14 -1.52 14.84
CA THR A 98 8.95 -0.80 16.09
C THR A 98 8.01 -1.56 17.03
N GLU A 99 8.27 -1.50 18.34
CA GLU A 99 7.38 -2.03 19.38
C GLU A 99 6.18 -1.10 19.63
N ASP A 100 6.33 0.19 19.30
CA ASP A 100 5.32 1.24 19.52
C ASP A 100 4.31 1.36 18.37
N TYR A 101 4.07 0.29 17.62
CA TYR A 101 3.18 0.34 16.44
C TYR A 101 1.71 0.54 16.79
N LYS A 102 1.28 0.15 17.99
CA LYS A 102 -0.11 0.28 18.43
C LYS A 102 -0.53 1.75 18.51
N GLY A 103 -1.73 2.06 18.01
CA GLY A 103 -2.23 3.43 17.95
C GLY A 103 -1.64 4.28 16.80
N THR A 104 -0.79 3.71 15.94
CA THR A 104 -0.25 4.39 14.75
C THR A 104 -1.34 4.72 13.75
N ALA A 105 -2.26 3.80 13.54
CA ALA A 105 -3.35 3.92 12.58
C ALA A 105 -4.25 5.12 12.91
N GLU A 106 -4.69 5.22 14.17
CA GLU A 106 -5.50 6.34 14.66
C GLU A 106 -4.75 7.67 14.48
N LYS A 107 -3.47 7.74 14.87
CA LYS A 107 -2.67 8.97 14.73
C LYS A 107 -2.53 9.41 13.27
N ILE A 108 -2.38 8.47 12.34
CA ILE A 108 -2.30 8.80 10.90
C ILE A 108 -3.66 9.30 10.41
N ALA A 109 -4.76 8.64 10.78
CA ALA A 109 -6.11 9.05 10.42
C ALA A 109 -6.45 10.46 10.95
N GLU A 110 -6.09 10.76 12.20
CA GLU A 110 -6.23 12.09 12.80
C GLU A 110 -5.44 13.16 12.03
N ARG A 111 -4.19 12.88 11.68
CA ARG A 111 -3.34 13.81 10.89
C ARG A 111 -3.93 14.07 9.51
N PHE A 112 -4.46 13.03 8.85
CA PHE A 112 -5.09 13.18 7.54
C PHE A 112 -6.38 13.99 7.64
N THR A 113 -7.17 13.76 8.69
CA THR A 113 -8.35 14.57 8.99
C THR A 113 -7.98 16.04 9.20
N ALA A 114 -6.97 16.31 10.02
CA ALA A 114 -6.51 17.68 10.31
C ALA A 114 -5.98 18.40 9.06
N ARG A 115 -5.43 17.68 8.08
CA ARG A 115 -4.98 18.23 6.79
C ARG A 115 -6.11 18.36 5.76
N GLY A 116 -7.31 17.89 6.05
CA GLY A 116 -8.43 17.84 5.10
C GLY A 116 -8.25 16.81 3.99
N TRP A 117 -7.44 15.78 4.21
CA TRP A 117 -7.20 14.71 3.23
C TRP A 117 -8.32 13.65 3.30
N MET A 118 -9.47 13.99 2.75
CA MET A 118 -10.72 13.23 2.86
C MET A 118 -10.96 12.27 1.69
N GLY A 119 -10.05 12.20 0.72
CA GLY A 119 -10.21 11.37 -0.48
C GLY A 119 -8.86 11.00 -1.09
N LEU A 120 -8.22 9.95 -0.57
CA LEU A 120 -6.99 9.39 -1.11
C LEU A 120 -7.27 8.28 -2.14
N GLY A 121 -6.22 7.83 -2.81
CA GLY A 121 -6.29 6.79 -3.83
C GLY A 121 -6.69 7.31 -5.20
N GLU A 122 -6.56 6.46 -6.21
CA GLU A 122 -6.87 6.78 -7.60
C GLU A 122 -8.33 7.20 -7.84
N ARG A 123 -9.25 6.70 -7.00
CA ARG A 123 -10.69 7.00 -7.04
C ARG A 123 -11.08 8.12 -6.09
N ARG A 124 -10.14 8.67 -5.33
CA ARG A 124 -10.37 9.70 -4.31
C ARG A 124 -11.45 9.35 -3.30
N ASN A 125 -11.57 8.08 -2.95
CA ASN A 125 -12.63 7.55 -2.09
C ASN A 125 -12.15 7.04 -0.73
N LEU A 126 -10.84 6.94 -0.50
CA LEU A 126 -10.29 6.52 0.80
C LEU A 126 -10.33 7.69 1.78
N LYS A 127 -11.15 7.54 2.81
CA LYS A 127 -11.27 8.48 3.93
C LYS A 127 -10.24 8.17 5.02
N PRO A 128 -10.02 9.05 5.99
CA PRO A 128 -9.15 8.75 7.13
C PRO A 128 -9.50 7.45 7.87
N SER A 129 -10.78 7.10 7.99
CA SER A 129 -11.22 5.82 8.56
C SER A 129 -10.83 4.58 7.74
N ASP A 130 -10.65 4.74 6.44
CA ASP A 130 -10.15 3.65 5.57
C ASP A 130 -8.63 3.54 5.70
N VAL A 131 -7.94 4.68 5.81
CA VAL A 131 -6.50 4.76 6.08
C VAL A 131 -6.16 4.07 7.40
N GLU A 132 -6.94 4.32 8.46
CA GLU A 132 -6.80 3.65 9.75
C GLU A 132 -6.81 2.13 9.61
N LYS A 133 -7.84 1.58 8.95
CA LYS A 133 -7.95 0.13 8.71
C LYS A 133 -6.78 -0.43 7.88
N ILE A 134 -6.34 0.29 6.84
CA ILE A 134 -5.21 -0.14 6.01
C ILE A 134 -3.94 -0.22 6.85
N VAL A 135 -3.68 0.77 7.70
CA VAL A 135 -2.50 0.80 8.56
C VAL A 135 -2.58 -0.27 9.64
N GLU A 136 -3.74 -0.50 10.26
CA GLU A 136 -3.94 -1.62 11.21
C GLU A 136 -3.64 -2.99 10.58
N MET A 137 -4.05 -3.21 9.32
CA MET A 137 -3.74 -4.45 8.59
C MET A 137 -2.24 -4.65 8.36
N SER A 138 -1.43 -3.62 8.53
CA SER A 138 0.03 -3.68 8.37
C SER A 138 0.80 -3.98 9.68
N TYR A 139 0.10 -4.17 10.79
CA TYR A 139 0.68 -4.48 12.10
C TYR A 139 1.33 -5.86 12.21
#